data_3101c6ed894afe58afa70db88c4ac504
#
_entry.id   3101c6ed894afe58afa70db88c4ac504
#
_cell.length_a   1.000
_cell.length_b   1.000
_cell.length_c   1.000
_cell.angle_alpha   90.00
_cell.angle_beta   90.00
_cell.angle_gamma   90.00
#
_symmetry.space_group_name_H-M   'P 1'
#
loop_
_entity.id
_entity.type
_entity.pdbx_description
1 polymer ?
#
loop_
_entity_poly.entity_id
_entity_poly.type
_entity_poly.pdbx_seq_one_letter_code
_entity_poly.pdbx_strand_id
1 'polypeptide(L)'
;MFQIRTGTSVEVNIHGLTTMDAKQQLEQLLNRLPPDVTEVVVIHGYHSGQTLSNMVRKRLKHPRIRAKILCLNPGETRLMLHTSLQRHKK
;
A
#
# COMPACT_ATOMS: atom_id res chain seq x y z
N MET A 1 0.60 -12.85 -2.59
CA MET A 1 0.66 -11.43 -3.03
C MET A 1 1.98 -11.20 -3.74
N PHE A 2 1.90 -10.69 -4.92
CA PHE A 2 3.09 -10.48 -5.74
C PHE A 2 3.62 -9.07 -5.53
N GLN A 3 4.92 -8.93 -5.32
CA GLN A 3 5.49 -7.60 -5.08
C GLN A 3 6.79 -7.44 -5.85
N ILE A 4 7.05 -6.22 -6.27
CA ILE A 4 8.26 -5.84 -6.98
C ILE A 4 8.78 -4.56 -6.35
N ARG A 5 10.07 -4.53 -6.04
CA ARG A 5 10.70 -3.32 -5.52
C ARG A 5 11.53 -2.66 -6.60
N THR A 6 11.40 -1.35 -6.72
CA THR A 6 12.21 -0.54 -7.62
C THR A 6 12.66 0.70 -6.84
N GLY A 7 13.92 0.77 -6.50
CA GLY A 7 14.43 1.89 -5.71
C GLY A 7 13.77 1.93 -4.35
N THR A 8 13.10 3.03 -4.05
CA THR A 8 12.42 3.21 -2.77
C THR A 8 10.92 2.98 -2.87
N SER A 9 10.46 2.41 -4.00
CA SER A 9 9.05 2.14 -4.25
C SER A 9 8.82 0.65 -4.31
N VAL A 10 7.73 0.18 -3.73
CA VAL A 10 7.34 -1.23 -3.80
C VAL A 10 5.95 -1.29 -4.41
N GLU A 11 5.81 -2.14 -5.42
CA GLU A 11 4.53 -2.32 -6.08
C GLU A 11 3.98 -3.68 -5.66
N VAL A 12 2.74 -3.73 -5.23
CA VAL A 12 2.12 -5.00 -4.82
C VAL A 12 0.81 -5.17 -5.53
N ASN A 13 0.55 -6.39 -5.97
CA ASN A 13 -0.68 -6.70 -6.66
C ASN A 13 -1.54 -7.58 -5.77
N ILE A 14 -2.67 -7.04 -5.34
CA ILE A 14 -3.61 -7.78 -4.48
C ILE A 14 -4.85 -8.22 -5.23
N HIS A 15 -4.87 -8.01 -6.54
CA HIS A 15 -6.01 -8.37 -7.35
C HIS A 15 -6.32 -9.86 -7.18
N GLY A 16 -7.55 -10.19 -6.94
CA GLY A 16 -7.96 -11.57 -6.76
C GLY A 16 -7.98 -12.06 -5.32
N LEU A 17 -7.40 -11.30 -4.41
CA LEU A 17 -7.46 -11.68 -3.00
C LEU A 17 -8.78 -11.23 -2.38
N THR A 18 -9.19 -11.92 -1.32
CA THR A 18 -10.32 -11.42 -0.54
C THR A 18 -9.88 -10.16 0.19
N THR A 19 -10.86 -9.36 0.59
CA THR A 19 -10.56 -8.13 1.31
C THR A 19 -9.80 -8.40 2.59
N MET A 20 -10.20 -9.42 3.32
CA MET A 20 -9.57 -9.72 4.58
C MET A 20 -8.13 -10.20 4.39
N ASP A 21 -7.91 -11.07 3.43
CA ASP A 21 -6.57 -11.58 3.16
C ASP A 21 -5.66 -10.45 2.67
N ALA A 22 -6.18 -9.62 1.78
CA ALA A 22 -5.39 -8.52 1.25
C ALA A 22 -4.99 -7.55 2.36
N LYS A 23 -5.93 -7.20 3.23
CA LYS A 23 -5.66 -6.29 4.32
C LYS A 23 -4.59 -6.86 5.24
N GLN A 24 -4.71 -8.12 5.59
CA GLN A 24 -3.76 -8.76 6.48
C GLN A 24 -2.37 -8.81 5.86
N GLN A 25 -2.29 -9.17 4.58
CA GLN A 25 -0.99 -9.26 3.92
C GLN A 25 -0.35 -7.89 3.75
N LEU A 26 -1.16 -6.86 3.49
CA LEU A 26 -0.62 -5.50 3.40
C LEU A 26 -0.09 -5.03 4.76
N GLU A 27 -0.80 -5.33 5.83
CA GLU A 27 -0.33 -4.96 7.16
C GLU A 27 0.99 -5.65 7.48
N GLN A 28 1.11 -6.91 7.15
CA GLN A 28 2.34 -7.64 7.37
C GLN A 28 3.47 -7.09 6.53
N LEU A 29 3.17 -6.75 5.28
CA LEU A 29 4.18 -6.16 4.42
C LEU A 29 4.68 -4.85 4.99
N LEU A 30 3.77 -3.98 5.43
CA LEU A 30 4.16 -2.69 6.00
C LEU A 30 5.02 -2.87 7.25
N ASN A 31 4.79 -3.92 8.00
CA ASN A 31 5.61 -4.21 9.17
C ASN A 31 7.03 -4.61 8.79
N ARG A 32 7.20 -5.23 7.62
CA ARG A 32 8.50 -5.77 7.22
C ARG A 32 9.32 -4.86 6.32
N LEU A 33 8.70 -3.89 5.67
CA LEU A 33 9.41 -3.09 4.68
C LEU A 33 10.55 -2.33 5.32
N PRO A 34 11.70 -2.26 4.64
CA PRO A 34 12.83 -1.48 5.16
C PRO A 34 12.48 -0.01 5.34
N PRO A 35 13.17 0.68 6.22
CA PRO A 35 12.81 2.08 6.51
C PRO A 35 13.07 3.04 5.36
N ASP A 36 13.85 2.63 4.36
CA ASP A 36 14.10 3.51 3.22
C ASP A 36 13.03 3.42 2.14
N VAL A 37 12.06 2.53 2.26
CA VAL A 37 10.95 2.46 1.31
C VAL A 37 10.01 3.62 1.58
N THR A 38 9.74 4.42 0.55
CA THR A 38 8.96 5.64 0.71
C THR A 38 7.53 5.51 0.25
N GLU A 39 7.22 4.49 -0.57
CA GLU A 39 5.86 4.34 -1.05
C GLU A 39 5.56 2.89 -1.41
N VAL A 40 4.30 2.54 -1.31
CA VAL A 40 3.79 1.25 -1.81
C VAL A 40 2.67 1.57 -2.78
N VAL A 41 2.80 1.08 -4.01
CA VAL A 41 1.75 1.22 -5.01
C VAL A 41 0.93 -0.06 -4.97
N VAL A 42 -0.32 0.04 -4.55
CA VAL A 42 -1.19 -1.12 -4.40
C VAL A 42 -2.07 -1.23 -5.63
N ILE A 43 -1.92 -2.33 -6.35
CA ILE A 43 -2.72 -2.61 -7.54
C ILE A 43 -3.87 -3.50 -7.10
N HIS A 44 -5.07 -2.93 -7.04
CA HIS A 44 -6.24 -3.67 -6.58
C HIS A 44 -7.23 -3.94 -7.72
N GLY A 45 -7.03 -3.31 -8.87
CA GLY A 45 -7.96 -3.44 -9.97
C GLY A 45 -9.20 -2.61 -9.75
N TYR A 46 -10.05 -2.54 -10.77
CA TYR A 46 -11.30 -1.83 -10.59
C TYR A 46 -12.50 -2.56 -11.16
N HIS A 47 -12.30 -3.64 -11.87
CA HIS A 47 -13.42 -4.35 -12.42
C HIS A 47 -14.28 -5.02 -11.37
N SER A 48 -13.68 -5.72 -10.47
CA SER A 48 -14.43 -6.34 -9.41
C SER A 48 -14.12 -5.60 -8.17
N GLY A 49 -13.61 -4.47 -8.33
CA GLY A 49 -12.81 -4.04 -7.35
C GLY A 49 -13.11 -2.96 -6.45
N GLN A 50 -14.32 -2.55 -6.34
CA GLN A 50 -14.54 -1.50 -5.38
C GLN A 50 -14.33 -1.94 -3.96
N THR A 51 -14.53 -3.23 -3.69
CA THR A 51 -14.33 -3.74 -2.34
C THR A 51 -12.87 -3.63 -1.91
N LEU A 52 -11.96 -4.05 -2.79
CA LEU A 52 -10.53 -3.96 -2.46
C LEU A 52 -10.07 -2.51 -2.41
N SER A 53 -10.48 -1.69 -3.37
CA SER A 53 -10.04 -0.30 -3.34
C SER A 53 -10.58 0.43 -2.11
N ASN A 54 -11.81 0.16 -1.74
CA ASN A 54 -12.38 0.76 -0.55
C ASN A 54 -11.64 0.32 0.70
N MET A 55 -11.25 -0.95 0.77
CA MET A 55 -10.49 -1.42 1.91
C MET A 55 -9.16 -0.67 2.01
N VAL A 56 -8.44 -0.56 0.88
CA VAL A 56 -7.15 0.10 0.90
C VAL A 56 -7.29 1.58 1.27
N ARG A 57 -8.28 2.23 0.69
CA ARG A 57 -8.42 3.67 0.87
C ARG A 57 -9.05 4.07 2.18
N LYS A 58 -9.94 3.25 2.70
CA LYS A 58 -10.74 3.66 3.86
C LYS A 58 -10.53 2.81 5.10
N ARG A 59 -10.19 1.55 4.95
CA ARG A 59 -10.14 0.65 6.10
C ARG A 59 -8.73 0.26 6.51
N LEU A 60 -7.80 0.24 5.57
CA LEU A 60 -6.43 -0.11 5.90
C LEU A 60 -5.79 1.02 6.70
N LYS A 61 -5.29 0.70 7.88
CA LYS A 61 -4.62 1.68 8.71
C LYS A 61 -3.35 1.07 9.25
N HIS A 62 -2.30 1.85 9.27
CA HIS A 62 -1.02 1.39 9.76
C HIS A 62 -0.21 2.62 10.12
N PRO A 63 0.51 2.60 11.23
CA PRO A 63 1.27 3.78 11.67
C PRO A 63 2.32 4.21 10.68
N ARG A 64 2.75 3.34 9.80
CA ARG A 64 3.76 3.68 8.81
C ARG A 64 3.18 4.45 7.63
N ILE A 65 1.87 4.41 7.42
CA ILE A 65 1.24 5.11 6.31
C ILE A 65 1.11 6.59 6.67
N ARG A 66 1.74 7.44 5.86
CA ARG A 66 1.66 8.86 6.05
C ARG A 66 0.49 9.48 5.27
N ALA A 67 0.23 8.98 4.09
CA ALA A 67 -0.84 9.49 3.24
C ALA A 67 -1.24 8.45 2.22
N LYS A 68 -2.45 8.54 1.71
CA LYS A 68 -2.93 7.68 0.64
C LYS A 68 -3.30 8.57 -0.53
N ILE A 69 -2.78 8.24 -1.70
CA ILE A 69 -2.96 9.05 -2.90
C ILE A 69 -3.63 8.23 -3.96
N LEU A 70 -4.70 8.77 -4.52
CA LEU A 70 -5.38 8.13 -5.63
C LEU A 70 -4.56 8.34 -6.88
N CYS A 71 -4.33 7.27 -7.63
CA CYS A 71 -3.57 7.37 -8.87
C CYS A 71 -4.50 7.71 -10.01
N LEU A 72 -3.92 8.18 -11.10
CA LEU A 72 -4.69 8.37 -12.32
C LEU A 72 -5.30 7.05 -12.78
N ASN A 73 -4.58 5.98 -12.61
CA ASN A 73 -5.11 4.67 -12.90
C ASN A 73 -6.07 4.27 -11.78
N PRO A 74 -7.35 4.10 -12.05
CA PRO A 74 -8.31 3.81 -10.97
C PRO A 74 -8.12 2.46 -10.32
N GLY A 75 -7.31 1.60 -10.90
CA GLY A 75 -7.02 0.30 -10.29
C GLY A 75 -5.88 0.31 -9.31
N GLU A 76 -5.34 1.49 -8.97
CA GLU A 76 -4.19 1.60 -8.08
C GLU A 76 -4.39 2.65 -7.01
N THR A 77 -3.77 2.46 -5.87
CA THR A 77 -3.72 3.45 -4.82
C THR A 77 -2.30 3.47 -4.28
N ARG A 78 -1.75 4.66 -4.10
CA ARG A 78 -0.39 4.81 -3.61
C ARG A 78 -0.40 5.13 -2.12
N LEU A 79 0.34 4.35 -1.36
CA LEU A 79 0.51 4.59 0.06
C LEU A 79 1.85 5.26 0.25
N MET A 80 1.84 6.50 0.74
CA MET A 80 3.07 7.20 1.04
C MET A 80 3.45 6.88 2.47
N LEU A 81 4.70 6.55 2.70
CA LEU A 81 5.15 6.03 3.98
C LEU A 81 6.05 7.02 4.70
N HIS A 82 6.01 6.94 6.03
CA HIS A 82 7.02 7.62 6.83
C HIS A 82 8.35 6.89 6.64
N THR A 83 9.43 7.64 6.64
CA THR A 83 10.76 7.04 6.53
C THR A 83 11.57 7.46 7.74
N SER A 84 12.70 6.81 7.94
CA SER A 84 13.55 7.19 9.07
C SER A 84 14.02 8.62 8.98
N LEU A 85 14.25 9.12 7.79
CA LEU A 85 14.65 10.51 7.66
C LEU A 85 13.59 11.46 8.15
N GLN A 86 12.34 11.17 7.84
CA GLN A 86 11.26 12.03 8.26
C GLN A 86 11.08 11.97 9.75
N ARG A 87 11.32 10.85 10.36
CA ARG A 87 11.20 10.74 11.78
C ARG A 87 12.23 11.53 12.51
N HIS A 88 13.36 11.80 11.85
CA HIS A 88 14.37 12.55 12.46
C HIS A 88 14.03 13.95 12.63
N LYS A 89 13.12 14.42 11.95
CA LYS A 89 12.87 15.75 12.00
C LYS A 89 12.29 16.09 13.22
N LYS A 90 12.13 15.94 14.01
CA LYS A 90 11.59 16.37 15.06
C LYS A 90 12.08 17.00 15.84
#